data_08271e19e310bec2ced3329a1ea6f9ad
#
_entry.id   08271e19e310bec2ced3329a1ea6f9ad
#
_cell.length_a   1.000
_cell.length_b   1.000
_cell.length_c   1.000
_cell.angle_alpha   90.00
_cell.angle_beta   90.00
_cell.angle_gamma   90.00
#
_symmetry.space_group_name_H-M   'P 1'
#
loop_
_entity.id
_entity.type
_entity.pdbx_description
1 polymer ?
#
loop_
_entity_poly.entity_id
_entity_poly.type
_entity_poly.pdbx_seq_one_letter_code
_entity_poly.pdbx_strand_id
1 'polypeptide(L)'
;MSDEKGTRINKYLSEIGFCSRRKADLLIEQERIKVNGIYAVMGQKVTGQEEIMVNNKIIKKLENKKHIYIAFNKPAGIVCTTDTKREKDNIIDYINYPTRIFPIGRLDKPSEGLIFLTNDGDIVNKILRANNQHEKEYVVEVNKPAVSYTHLTLPTKVR
;
A
#
# COMPACT_ATOMS: atom_id res chain seq x y z
N MET A 1 10.58 -31.25 6.75
CA MET A 1 9.31 -30.64 6.28
C MET A 1 9.72 -29.42 5.48
N SER A 2 9.55 -29.48 4.17
CA SER A 2 9.97 -28.41 3.23
C SER A 2 9.15 -27.15 3.50
N ASP A 3 9.85 -26.03 3.80
CA ASP A 3 9.26 -24.68 3.81
C ASP A 3 8.61 -24.45 2.43
N GLU A 4 7.30 -24.59 2.35
CA GLU A 4 6.56 -24.25 1.15
C GLU A 4 6.75 -22.77 0.84
N LYS A 5 7.56 -22.49 -0.17
CA LYS A 5 7.85 -21.17 -0.73
C LYS A 5 6.61 -20.57 -1.40
N GLY A 6 5.49 -20.40 -0.66
CA GLY A 6 4.27 -19.80 -1.18
C GLY A 6 4.08 -18.36 -0.66
N THR A 7 3.41 -17.56 -1.45
CA THR A 7 2.96 -16.21 -1.06
C THR A 7 1.57 -16.29 -0.43
N ARG A 8 1.30 -15.55 0.66
CA ARG A 8 -0.05 -15.48 1.22
C ARG A 8 -1.05 -15.01 0.16
N ILE A 9 -2.20 -15.67 0.08
CA ILE A 9 -3.21 -15.41 -0.97
C ILE A 9 -3.66 -13.95 -1.04
N ASN A 10 -3.79 -13.26 0.09
CA ASN A 10 -4.12 -11.84 0.12
C ASN A 10 -3.00 -10.97 -0.50
N LYS A 11 -1.72 -11.32 -0.25
CA LYS A 11 -0.57 -10.67 -0.87
C LYS A 11 -0.57 -10.96 -2.37
N TYR A 12 -0.74 -12.22 -2.77
CA TYR A 12 -0.80 -12.64 -4.16
C TYR A 12 -1.87 -11.87 -4.96
N LEU A 13 -3.11 -11.82 -4.47
CA LEU A 13 -4.20 -11.07 -5.11
C LEU A 13 -3.91 -9.56 -5.23
N SER A 14 -3.20 -9.01 -4.25
CA SER A 14 -2.76 -7.61 -4.30
C SER A 14 -1.64 -7.40 -5.32
N GLU A 15 -0.69 -8.34 -5.45
CA GLU A 15 0.41 -8.29 -6.41
C GLU A 15 -0.06 -8.39 -7.85
N ILE A 16 -1.03 -9.25 -8.15
CA ILE A 16 -1.62 -9.32 -9.49
C ILE A 16 -2.54 -8.12 -9.80
N GLY A 17 -2.75 -7.21 -8.85
CA GLY A 17 -3.55 -6.00 -9.03
C GLY A 17 -5.05 -6.19 -8.86
N PHE A 18 -5.51 -7.37 -8.43
CA PHE A 18 -6.94 -7.67 -8.30
C PHE A 18 -7.62 -6.81 -7.23
N CYS A 19 -7.07 -6.75 -6.01
CA CYS A 19 -7.62 -5.94 -4.92
C CYS A 19 -6.57 -5.62 -3.86
N SER A 20 -6.92 -4.85 -2.82
CA SER A 20 -6.06 -4.65 -1.65
C SER A 20 -6.01 -5.91 -0.78
N ARG A 21 -4.95 -6.08 0.02
CA ARG A 21 -4.82 -7.21 0.96
C ARG A 21 -6.01 -7.30 1.91
N ARG A 22 -6.44 -6.16 2.50
CA ARG A 22 -7.62 -6.10 3.38
C ARG A 22 -8.91 -6.49 2.66
N LYS A 23 -9.06 -6.11 1.39
CA LYS A 23 -10.22 -6.52 0.59
C LYS A 23 -10.18 -8.01 0.28
N ALA A 24 -9.00 -8.58 0.02
CA ALA A 24 -8.82 -10.01 -0.15
C ALA A 24 -9.18 -10.78 1.13
N ASP A 25 -8.71 -10.31 2.31
CA ASP A 25 -9.07 -10.91 3.60
C ASP A 25 -10.58 -10.92 3.81
N LEU A 26 -11.25 -9.81 3.55
CA LEU A 26 -12.72 -9.73 3.63
C LEU A 26 -13.43 -10.70 2.67
N LEU A 27 -12.89 -10.88 1.45
CA LEU A 27 -13.46 -11.83 0.49
C LEU A 27 -13.25 -13.29 0.91
N ILE A 28 -12.16 -13.60 1.62
CA ILE A 28 -11.90 -14.93 2.20
C ILE A 28 -12.92 -15.20 3.33
N GLU A 29 -13.09 -14.26 4.26
CA GLU A 29 -14.07 -14.35 5.35
C GLU A 29 -15.51 -14.53 4.86
N GLN A 30 -15.82 -13.96 3.69
CA GLN A 30 -17.12 -14.08 3.03
C GLN A 30 -17.25 -15.35 2.16
N GLU A 31 -16.29 -16.27 2.20
CA GLU A 31 -16.28 -17.49 1.38
C GLU A 31 -16.40 -17.23 -0.14
N ARG A 32 -15.82 -16.12 -0.61
CA ARG A 32 -15.92 -15.67 -2.01
C ARG A 32 -14.69 -16.02 -2.84
N ILE A 33 -13.66 -16.63 -2.22
CA ILE A 33 -12.42 -17.05 -2.87
C ILE A 33 -12.29 -18.57 -2.77
N LYS A 34 -11.99 -19.21 -3.90
CA LYS A 34 -11.65 -20.63 -3.97
C LYS A 34 -10.26 -20.81 -4.58
N VAL A 35 -9.53 -21.78 -4.08
CA VAL A 35 -8.24 -22.25 -4.59
C VAL A 35 -8.41 -23.71 -4.95
N ASN A 36 -8.22 -24.05 -6.22
CA ASN A 36 -8.47 -25.41 -6.77
C ASN A 36 -9.84 -25.96 -6.36
N GLY A 37 -10.88 -25.11 -6.43
CA GLY A 37 -12.26 -25.47 -6.11
C GLY A 37 -12.64 -25.45 -4.62
N ILE A 38 -11.67 -25.36 -3.69
CA ILE A 38 -11.88 -25.36 -2.23
C ILE A 38 -11.88 -23.91 -1.71
N TYR A 39 -12.76 -23.58 -0.77
CA TYR A 39 -12.78 -22.26 -0.16
C TYR A 39 -11.44 -21.93 0.54
N ALA A 40 -10.91 -20.76 0.21
CA ALA A 40 -9.66 -20.29 0.78
C ALA A 40 -9.82 -19.95 2.27
N VAL A 41 -8.75 -20.22 3.05
CA VAL A 41 -8.69 -19.87 4.47
C VAL A 41 -7.72 -18.72 4.71
N MET A 42 -7.93 -17.99 5.81
CA MET A 42 -7.05 -16.88 6.21
C MET A 42 -5.61 -17.35 6.38
N GLY A 43 -4.68 -16.61 5.77
CA GLY A 43 -3.26 -16.93 5.83
C GLY A 43 -2.78 -18.02 4.87
N GLN A 44 -3.68 -18.65 4.10
CA GLN A 44 -3.33 -19.67 3.09
C GLN A 44 -2.25 -19.13 2.15
N LYS A 45 -1.26 -19.99 1.84
CA LYS A 45 -0.21 -19.70 0.87
C LYS A 45 -0.55 -20.31 -0.49
N VAL A 46 -0.16 -19.62 -1.55
CA VAL A 46 -0.30 -20.05 -2.95
C VAL A 46 1.01 -19.82 -3.69
N THR A 47 1.31 -20.67 -4.66
CA THR A 47 2.51 -20.58 -5.52
C THR A 47 2.25 -19.78 -6.78
N GLY A 48 0.98 -19.59 -7.13
CA GLY A 48 0.53 -18.95 -8.37
C GLY A 48 0.31 -19.92 -9.52
N GLN A 49 0.41 -21.24 -9.26
CA GLN A 49 0.07 -22.29 -10.22
C GLN A 49 -1.37 -22.81 -10.00
N GLU A 50 -1.94 -22.52 -8.83
CA GLU A 50 -3.28 -22.94 -8.47
C GLU A 50 -4.34 -22.16 -9.27
N GLU A 51 -5.46 -22.81 -9.55
CA GLU A 51 -6.65 -22.13 -10.05
C GLU A 51 -7.27 -21.31 -8.91
N ILE A 52 -7.28 -20.00 -9.07
CA ILE A 52 -7.88 -19.08 -8.09
C ILE A 52 -9.16 -18.48 -8.68
N MET A 53 -10.26 -18.68 -7.97
CA MET A 53 -11.57 -18.12 -8.33
C MET A 53 -11.99 -17.08 -7.30
N VAL A 54 -12.54 -15.97 -7.77
CA VAL A 54 -13.22 -14.98 -6.93
C VAL A 54 -14.62 -14.75 -7.48
N ASN A 55 -15.63 -14.90 -6.63
CA ASN A 55 -17.05 -14.86 -7.04
C ASN A 55 -17.35 -15.82 -8.21
N ASN A 56 -16.80 -17.03 -8.15
CA ASN A 56 -16.92 -18.07 -9.18
C ASN A 56 -16.34 -17.67 -10.57
N LYS A 57 -15.48 -16.64 -10.62
CA LYS A 57 -14.73 -16.25 -11.83
C LYS A 57 -13.26 -16.54 -11.64
N ILE A 58 -12.64 -17.21 -12.60
CA ILE A 58 -11.20 -17.49 -12.58
C ILE A 58 -10.41 -16.18 -12.70
N ILE A 59 -9.47 -15.98 -11.80
CA ILE A 59 -8.55 -14.83 -11.81
C ILE A 59 -7.23 -15.29 -12.44
N LYS A 60 -6.94 -14.78 -13.63
CA LYS A 60 -5.67 -15.04 -14.33
C LYS A 60 -4.60 -14.07 -13.86
N LYS A 61 -3.38 -14.57 -13.61
CA LYS A 61 -2.20 -13.74 -13.42
C LYS A 61 -1.90 -13.04 -14.76
N LEU A 62 -1.75 -11.73 -14.72
CA LEU A 62 -1.23 -10.99 -15.88
C LEU A 62 0.25 -11.34 -16.05
N GLU A 63 0.60 -12.04 -17.13
CA GLU A 63 1.95 -12.58 -17.37
C GLU A 63 3.03 -11.49 -17.47
N ASN A 64 2.66 -10.26 -17.83
CA ASN A 64 3.58 -9.14 -18.03
C ASN A 64 3.18 -7.90 -17.21
N LYS A 65 3.07 -8.04 -15.90
CA LYS A 65 2.82 -6.88 -15.04
C LYS A 65 4.07 -6.00 -15.00
N LYS A 66 4.04 -4.87 -15.71
CA LYS A 66 5.08 -3.84 -15.58
C LYS A 66 4.98 -3.17 -14.21
N HIS A 67 6.11 -3.02 -13.53
CA HIS A 67 6.20 -2.18 -12.35
C HIS A 67 6.06 -0.71 -12.75
N ILE A 68 5.27 0.01 -11.98
CA ILE A 68 4.96 1.42 -12.20
C ILE A 68 5.53 2.19 -11.02
N TYR A 69 6.25 3.26 -11.32
CA TYR A 69 6.78 4.19 -10.33
C TYR A 69 6.45 5.60 -10.82
N ILE A 70 5.71 6.33 -10.01
CA ILE A 70 5.25 7.68 -10.31
C ILE A 70 5.84 8.62 -9.26
N ALA A 71 6.58 9.62 -9.69
CA ALA A 71 6.94 10.78 -8.87
C ALA A 71 5.85 11.84 -9.04
N PHE A 72 5.19 12.19 -7.95
CA PHE A 72 4.05 13.08 -7.96
C PHE A 72 4.26 14.23 -6.97
N ASN A 73 4.09 15.46 -7.44
CA ASN A 73 4.04 16.63 -6.57
C ASN A 73 2.62 16.77 -6.02
N LYS A 74 2.41 16.26 -4.82
CA LYS A 74 1.09 16.28 -4.17
C LYS A 74 0.72 17.71 -3.80
N PRO A 75 -0.42 18.23 -4.25
CA PRO A 75 -0.91 19.52 -3.78
C PRO A 75 -1.48 19.42 -2.35
N ALA A 76 -1.57 20.56 -1.67
CA ALA A 76 -2.33 20.66 -0.43
C ALA A 76 -3.81 20.32 -0.65
N GLY A 77 -4.49 19.82 0.39
CA GLY A 77 -5.92 19.45 0.33
C GLY A 77 -6.20 18.01 -0.06
N ILE A 78 -5.22 17.25 -0.58
CA ILE A 78 -5.38 15.87 -0.99
C ILE A 78 -4.88 14.89 0.09
N VAL A 79 -5.64 13.85 0.38
CA VAL A 79 -5.31 12.81 1.37
C VAL A 79 -4.55 11.65 0.73
N CYS A 80 -3.43 11.23 1.31
CA CYS A 80 -2.67 10.06 0.88
C CYS A 80 -3.33 8.75 1.33
N THR A 81 -4.45 8.38 0.70
CA THR A 81 -5.18 7.15 1.00
C THR A 81 -5.61 6.42 -0.27
N THR A 82 -5.77 5.10 -0.16
CA THR A 82 -6.41 4.25 -1.18
C THR A 82 -7.88 3.95 -0.86
N ASP A 83 -8.42 4.52 0.23
CA ASP A 83 -9.82 4.40 0.61
C ASP A 83 -10.65 5.53 -0.01
N THR A 84 -10.96 5.37 -1.28
CA THR A 84 -11.71 6.34 -2.08
C THR A 84 -13.18 6.49 -1.65
N LYS A 85 -13.69 5.58 -0.82
CA LYS A 85 -15.05 5.65 -0.29
C LYS A 85 -15.16 6.59 0.91
N ARG A 86 -14.12 6.60 1.75
CA ARG A 86 -14.07 7.42 2.96
C ARG A 86 -13.65 8.87 2.68
N GLU A 87 -12.70 9.02 1.76
CA GLU A 87 -12.10 10.31 1.44
C GLU A 87 -12.28 10.61 -0.04
N LYS A 88 -13.10 11.61 -0.36
CA LYS A 88 -13.34 12.03 -1.74
C LYS A 88 -12.12 12.71 -2.35
N ASP A 89 -11.44 13.58 -1.56
CA ASP A 89 -10.23 14.28 -1.99
C ASP A 89 -8.99 13.42 -1.74
N ASN A 90 -8.87 12.30 -2.43
CA ASN A 90 -7.78 11.36 -2.24
C ASN A 90 -6.82 11.33 -3.43
N ILE A 91 -5.58 10.90 -3.18
CA ILE A 91 -4.50 10.89 -4.17
C ILE A 91 -4.77 9.93 -5.33
N ILE A 92 -5.54 8.86 -5.12
CA ILE A 92 -5.81 7.86 -6.15
C ILE A 92 -6.78 8.41 -7.19
N ASP A 93 -7.89 8.99 -6.75
CA ASP A 93 -8.88 9.60 -7.65
C ASP A 93 -8.31 10.86 -8.31
N TYR A 94 -7.48 11.63 -7.61
CA TYR A 94 -6.81 12.80 -8.16
C TYR A 94 -5.89 12.47 -9.35
N ILE A 95 -5.07 11.40 -9.22
CA ILE A 95 -4.15 10.98 -10.29
C ILE A 95 -4.90 10.20 -11.37
N ASN A 96 -5.99 9.50 -11.01
CA ASN A 96 -6.82 8.71 -11.91
C ASN A 96 -6.02 7.78 -12.85
N TYR A 97 -5.06 7.04 -12.28
CA TYR A 97 -4.22 6.15 -13.06
C TYR A 97 -4.97 4.86 -13.45
N PRO A 98 -4.84 4.35 -14.71
CA PRO A 98 -5.69 3.26 -15.22
C PRO A 98 -5.50 1.92 -14.50
N THR A 99 -4.41 1.73 -13.78
CA THR A 99 -4.16 0.52 -12.98
C THR A 99 -4.03 0.87 -11.52
N ARG A 100 -4.23 -0.13 -10.65
CA ARG A 100 -4.12 0.05 -9.21
C ARG A 100 -2.72 0.46 -8.81
N ILE A 101 -2.59 1.63 -8.22
CA ILE A 101 -1.39 2.17 -7.59
C ILE A 101 -1.68 2.52 -6.12
N PHE A 102 -0.62 2.77 -5.35
CA PHE A 102 -0.72 3.22 -3.96
C PHE A 102 0.53 4.03 -3.59
N PRO A 103 0.41 4.99 -2.66
CA PRO A 103 1.52 5.85 -2.29
C PRO A 103 2.56 5.11 -1.44
N ILE A 104 3.83 5.50 -1.59
CA ILE A 104 4.96 5.10 -0.75
C ILE A 104 5.11 6.14 0.36
N GLY A 105 4.65 5.81 1.56
CA GLY A 105 4.54 6.77 2.64
C GLY A 105 3.29 7.65 2.53
N ARG A 106 3.26 8.72 3.33
CA ARG A 106 2.14 9.65 3.38
C ARG A 106 2.61 11.05 3.68
N LEU A 107 2.00 12.02 3.03
CA LEU A 107 1.99 13.43 3.41
C LEU A 107 0.61 13.75 3.98
N ASP A 108 0.55 14.62 4.96
CA ASP A 108 -0.72 15.06 5.55
C ASP A 108 -1.58 15.86 4.54
N LYS A 109 -2.87 15.98 4.82
CA LYS A 109 -3.81 16.68 3.92
C LYS A 109 -3.35 18.11 3.58
N PRO A 110 -2.91 18.94 4.54
CA PRO A 110 -2.44 20.30 4.26
C PRO A 110 -1.01 20.35 3.67
N SER A 111 -0.25 19.26 3.77
CA SER A 111 1.12 19.22 3.27
C SER A 111 1.16 19.04 1.76
N GLU A 112 2.14 19.65 1.11
CA GLU A 112 2.43 19.51 -0.31
C GLU A 112 3.86 19.00 -0.53
N GLY A 113 4.17 18.52 -1.75
CA GLY A 113 5.50 18.09 -2.12
C GLY A 113 5.58 16.71 -2.72
N LEU A 114 6.80 16.24 -2.93
CA LEU A 114 7.09 14.99 -3.61
C LEU A 114 6.62 13.77 -2.82
N ILE A 115 5.84 12.93 -3.49
CA ILE A 115 5.47 11.59 -3.03
C ILE A 115 5.58 10.59 -4.19
N PHE A 116 6.01 9.38 -3.89
CA PHE A 116 6.04 8.31 -4.89
C PHE A 116 4.80 7.43 -4.79
N LEU A 117 4.31 6.97 -5.95
CA LEU A 117 3.27 5.95 -6.03
C LEU A 117 3.77 4.77 -6.87
N THR A 118 3.27 3.58 -6.57
CA THR A 118 3.66 2.36 -7.25
C THR A 118 2.57 1.31 -7.22
N ASN A 119 2.68 0.29 -8.07
CA ASN A 119 1.93 -0.96 -7.98
C ASN A 119 2.77 -2.10 -7.38
N ASP A 120 4.02 -1.84 -6.98
CA ASP A 120 4.96 -2.80 -6.41
C ASP A 120 4.97 -2.69 -4.88
N GLY A 121 4.33 -3.67 -4.20
CA GLY A 121 4.27 -3.69 -2.74
C GLY A 121 5.59 -4.07 -2.06
N ASP A 122 6.52 -4.71 -2.77
CA ASP A 122 7.77 -5.13 -2.17
C ASP A 122 8.77 -3.97 -2.08
N ILE A 123 8.79 -3.06 -3.06
CA ILE A 123 9.60 -1.84 -2.98
C ILE A 123 9.18 -0.94 -1.81
N VAL A 124 7.87 -0.87 -1.51
CA VAL A 124 7.35 -0.12 -0.36
C VAL A 124 7.96 -0.62 0.94
N ASN A 125 8.00 -1.94 1.11
CA ASN A 125 8.62 -2.54 2.29
C ASN A 125 10.12 -2.26 2.37
N LYS A 126 10.83 -2.27 1.22
CA LYS A 126 12.27 -1.95 1.17
C LYS A 126 12.55 -0.50 1.56
N ILE A 127 11.67 0.42 1.17
CA ILE A 127 11.84 1.86 1.45
C ILE A 127 11.39 2.20 2.87
N LEU A 128 10.24 1.69 3.33
CA LEU A 128 9.60 2.18 4.56
C LEU A 128 9.93 1.39 5.83
N ARG A 129 10.63 0.25 5.75
CA ARG A 129 10.98 -0.51 6.96
C ARG A 129 11.98 0.24 7.82
N ALA A 130 11.70 0.36 9.11
CA ALA A 130 12.56 1.01 10.10
C ALA A 130 14.00 0.45 10.14
N ASN A 131 14.16 -0.86 9.88
CA ASN A 131 15.47 -1.52 9.84
C ASN A 131 16.40 -1.01 8.72
N ASN A 132 15.89 -0.24 7.76
CA ASN A 132 16.69 0.32 6.68
C ASN A 132 17.35 1.66 7.06
N GLN A 133 17.14 2.14 8.30
CA GLN A 133 17.79 3.33 8.88
C GLN A 133 17.74 4.57 7.98
N HIS A 134 16.63 4.77 7.27
CA HIS A 134 16.44 6.00 6.49
C HIS A 134 16.25 7.19 7.43
N GLU A 135 17.17 8.11 7.40
CA GLU A 135 17.08 9.35 8.17
C GLU A 135 15.94 10.23 7.64
N LYS A 136 15.36 11.01 8.56
CA LYS A 136 14.38 12.05 8.21
C LYS A 136 14.94 13.38 8.65
N GLU A 137 15.24 14.23 7.68
CA GLU A 137 15.70 15.58 7.91
C GLU A 137 14.52 16.54 7.90
N TYR A 138 14.53 17.50 8.84
CA TYR A 138 13.54 18.55 8.93
C TYR A 138 14.22 19.89 9.00
N VAL A 139 13.87 20.80 8.12
CA VAL A 139 14.24 22.22 8.21
C VAL A 139 13.03 22.96 8.78
N VAL A 140 13.22 23.58 9.95
CA VAL A 140 12.13 24.24 10.68
C VAL A 140 12.45 25.71 10.84
N GLU A 141 11.59 26.57 10.31
CA GLU A 141 11.63 28.01 10.56
C GLU A 141 10.82 28.33 11.82
N VAL A 142 11.40 29.11 12.72
CA VAL A 142 10.78 29.50 13.98
C VAL A 142 10.74 31.02 14.11
N ASN A 143 9.69 31.55 14.76
CA ASN A 143 9.50 32.97 14.95
C ASN A 143 10.24 33.58 16.15
N LYS A 144 11.02 32.76 16.89
CA LYS A 144 11.84 33.16 18.01
C LYS A 144 13.19 32.46 17.95
N PRO A 145 14.29 33.09 18.44
CA PRO A 145 15.59 32.43 18.52
C PRO A 145 15.49 31.11 19.31
N ALA A 146 16.01 30.02 18.74
CA ALA A 146 16.15 28.76 19.46
C ALA A 146 17.31 28.92 20.47
N VAL A 147 17.06 28.54 21.73
CA VAL A 147 18.08 28.52 22.79
C VAL A 147 18.48 27.08 23.08
N SER A 148 19.70 26.87 23.57
CA SER A 148 20.30 25.54 23.74
C SER A 148 19.50 24.56 24.62
N TYR A 149 18.62 25.05 25.47
CA TYR A 149 17.74 24.25 26.33
C TYR A 149 16.31 24.07 25.78
N THR A 150 16.02 24.57 24.57
CA THR A 150 14.69 24.43 23.95
C THR A 150 14.52 23.02 23.42
N HIS A 151 13.70 22.23 24.09
CA HIS A 151 13.27 20.94 23.54
C HIS A 151 12.22 21.17 22.46
N LEU A 152 12.62 21.02 21.21
CA LEU A 152 11.72 21.02 20.06
C LEU A 152 11.01 19.65 20.05
N THR A 153 9.84 19.57 20.65
CA THR A 153 8.98 18.39 20.52
C THR A 153 8.05 18.61 19.35
N LEU A 154 8.24 17.85 18.27
CA LEU A 154 7.21 17.72 17.25
C LEU A 154 6.03 16.95 17.87
N PRO A 155 4.77 17.44 17.71
CA PRO A 155 3.62 16.71 18.20
C PRO A 155 3.48 15.39 17.43
N THR A 156 4.06 14.33 17.97
CA THR A 156 3.89 12.97 17.48
C THR A 156 2.53 12.47 17.92
N LYS A 157 1.55 12.46 17.01
CA LYS A 157 0.39 11.61 17.20
C LYS A 157 0.83 10.16 17.07
N VAL A 158 1.13 9.53 18.18
CA VAL A 158 1.21 8.07 18.25
C VAL A 158 -0.22 7.55 18.10
N ARG A 159 -0.47 6.84 17.02
CA ARG A 159 -1.66 6.00 16.85
C ARG A 159 -1.27 4.56 16.91
#